data_567c6d7b6c9666ef10ded632e24a66dc
#
_entry.id   567c6d7b6c9666ef10ded632e24a66dc
#
_cell.length_a   1.000
_cell.length_b   1.000
_cell.length_c   1.000
_cell.angle_alpha   90.00
_cell.angle_beta   90.00
_cell.angle_gamma   90.00
#
_symmetry.space_group_name_H-M   'P 1'
#
loop_
_entity.id
_entity.type
_entity.pdbx_description
1 polymer ?
#
loop_
_entity_poly.entity_id
_entity_poly.type
_entity_poly.pdbx_seq_one_letter_code
_entity_poly.pdbx_strand_id
1 'polypeptide(L)'
;MTTAGPTPTAVRPTLTPWLRSIPTGWPGQGSRLLGAAGLAAVLLGSQTLAASTPQASDVRLLLPSEGLLAGLGDGLRRGYGLAMEESAACGATPPSLQLGWLPPGADPLTPLRAAARSSLLVAPPAAPLAPYGQLAEQQRLTVLLPLQRGSSLDGLPQLRGADALWPIVPARSLEADRLAEALLADGHRRVMVVRDQSAESRALSDRFVASFNNGRGVVIGPNGEPISVDGDDRAAIDQLLSDVDWYRPPALVVLTGPGSSLARSVREARWPQDVLLAWPFRPDKPLTGAQLGIDPLSRGEGWQAFAQRFERRWGYGPGLVESAGYDTGLIAALAAVPAAGRPGWDLHWFNSKARPLPLCSALKQRRLGESVRPLGAASRMDLGAGVSPTAQLRLSRTAAASLPRP
;
A
#
# COMPACT_ATOMS: atom_id res chain seq x y z
N MET A 1 -17.99 -52.22 -23.12
CA MET A 1 -17.25 -52.58 -21.90
C MET A 1 -16.82 -51.30 -21.24
N THR A 2 -17.60 -50.88 -20.25
CA THR A 2 -17.49 -49.63 -19.50
C THR A 2 -16.82 -49.90 -18.21
N THR A 3 -15.61 -49.35 -17.95
CA THR A 3 -14.94 -49.44 -16.69
C THR A 3 -15.11 -48.13 -15.93
N ALA A 4 -15.82 -48.18 -14.81
CA ALA A 4 -15.99 -47.08 -13.88
C ALA A 4 -14.71 -46.94 -13.02
N GLY A 5 -14.20 -45.69 -12.93
CA GLY A 5 -13.10 -45.34 -12.04
C GLY A 5 -13.61 -44.88 -10.65
N PRO A 6 -12.78 -45.00 -9.62
CA PRO A 6 -13.20 -44.79 -8.23
C PRO A 6 -13.34 -43.30 -7.87
N THR A 7 -14.36 -43.03 -7.09
CA THR A 7 -14.70 -41.71 -6.49
C THR A 7 -13.71 -41.34 -5.37
N PRO A 8 -13.22 -40.11 -5.25
CA PRO A 8 -12.39 -39.68 -4.15
C PRO A 8 -13.23 -39.40 -2.88
N THR A 9 -12.80 -40.02 -1.78
CA THR A 9 -13.38 -39.90 -0.43
C THR A 9 -13.00 -38.52 0.15
N ALA A 10 -13.99 -37.76 0.54
CA ALA A 10 -13.82 -36.46 1.22
C ALA A 10 -13.36 -36.70 2.67
N VAL A 11 -12.17 -36.20 3.00
CA VAL A 11 -11.65 -36.12 4.38
C VAL A 11 -12.20 -34.87 5.04
N ARG A 12 -13.04 -35.02 6.07
CA ARG A 12 -13.51 -33.93 6.93
C ARG A 12 -12.42 -33.58 7.95
N PRO A 13 -12.04 -32.32 8.15
CA PRO A 13 -11.20 -31.94 9.28
C PRO A 13 -12.04 -31.88 10.56
N THR A 14 -11.61 -32.59 11.58
CA THR A 14 -12.14 -32.52 12.94
C THR A 14 -11.64 -31.27 13.64
N LEU A 15 -12.55 -30.37 13.98
CA LEU A 15 -12.30 -29.22 14.85
C LEU A 15 -12.31 -29.68 16.30
N THR A 16 -11.18 -29.59 16.98
CA THR A 16 -11.05 -29.79 18.43
C THR A 16 -11.30 -28.45 19.15
N PRO A 17 -12.22 -28.37 20.12
CA PRO A 17 -12.47 -27.14 20.85
C PRO A 17 -11.51 -27.02 22.04
N TRP A 18 -10.69 -25.99 22.05
CA TRP A 18 -9.94 -25.54 23.22
C TRP A 18 -10.81 -24.58 24.05
N LEU A 19 -11.64 -25.15 24.91
CA LEU A 19 -12.20 -24.43 26.05
C LEU A 19 -11.32 -24.69 27.27
N ARG A 20 -10.54 -23.72 27.70
CA ARG A 20 -9.91 -23.69 29.02
C ARG A 20 -10.74 -22.85 29.97
N SER A 21 -11.19 -23.55 30.99
CA SER A 21 -11.90 -23.17 32.18
C SER A 21 -11.29 -21.96 32.93
N ILE A 22 -12.16 -21.04 33.27
CA ILE A 22 -11.90 -19.95 34.24
C ILE A 22 -12.19 -20.50 35.63
N PRO A 23 -11.31 -20.38 36.65
CA PRO A 23 -11.63 -20.78 38.00
C PRO A 23 -12.47 -19.69 38.70
N THR A 24 -13.68 -20.06 39.08
CA THR A 24 -14.49 -19.35 40.06
C THR A 24 -14.06 -19.79 41.46
N GLY A 25 -13.62 -18.86 42.27
CA GLY A 25 -13.37 -19.13 43.67
C GLY A 25 -13.00 -17.88 44.45
N TRP A 26 -13.97 -17.27 45.10
CA TRP A 26 -13.74 -16.42 46.27
C TRP A 26 -14.72 -16.79 47.35
N PRO A 27 -14.25 -17.05 48.58
CA PRO A 27 -15.08 -17.42 49.72
C PRO A 27 -15.68 -16.20 50.39
N GLY A 28 -16.93 -16.32 50.76
CA GLY A 28 -17.62 -15.36 51.57
C GLY A 28 -17.18 -15.35 53.03
N GLN A 29 -17.25 -14.22 53.65
CA GLN A 29 -17.42 -14.10 55.10
C GLN A 29 -18.52 -13.08 55.38
N GLY A 30 -19.51 -13.56 56.09
CA GLY A 30 -20.63 -12.78 56.60
C GLY A 30 -20.28 -12.01 57.87
N SER A 31 -21.07 -11.03 58.14
CA SER A 31 -21.53 -10.74 59.52
C SER A 31 -22.65 -9.71 59.52
N ARG A 32 -23.66 -10.08 60.23
CA ARG A 32 -24.86 -9.37 60.67
C ARG A 32 -24.56 -7.96 61.24
N LEU A 33 -25.52 -7.02 61.09
CA LEU A 33 -26.16 -6.33 62.20
C LEU A 33 -27.33 -5.46 61.74
N LEU A 34 -28.36 -5.51 62.53
CA LEU A 34 -29.68 -4.86 62.53
C LEU A 34 -29.58 -3.31 62.62
N GLY A 35 -30.55 -2.65 62.05
CA GLY A 35 -31.10 -1.50 62.75
C GLY A 35 -31.45 -0.30 61.90
N ALA A 36 -32.72 0.06 62.00
CA ALA A 36 -33.33 1.38 61.88
C ALA A 36 -34.02 1.75 60.56
N ALA A 37 -35.31 1.76 60.67
CA ALA A 37 -36.28 2.37 59.77
C ALA A 37 -36.02 3.88 59.63
N GLY A 38 -35.91 4.34 58.41
CA GLY A 38 -35.93 5.75 58.04
C GLY A 38 -36.69 5.91 56.71
N LEU A 39 -37.91 6.43 56.83
CA LEU A 39 -38.65 6.93 55.67
C LEU A 39 -37.82 8.01 54.98
N ALA A 40 -37.31 7.72 53.79
CA ALA A 40 -36.78 8.74 52.89
C ALA A 40 -37.47 8.67 51.57
N ALA A 41 -38.07 9.79 51.20
CA ALA A 41 -38.83 10.02 50.00
C ALA A 41 -38.08 9.55 48.75
N VAL A 42 -38.71 8.69 47.96
CA VAL A 42 -38.28 8.29 46.63
C VAL A 42 -38.43 9.48 45.69
N LEU A 43 -37.44 10.32 45.61
CA LEU A 43 -37.23 11.19 44.46
C LEU A 43 -36.75 10.27 43.31
N LEU A 44 -37.67 9.83 42.50
CA LEU A 44 -37.41 9.28 41.18
C LEU A 44 -36.79 10.38 40.32
N GLY A 45 -35.48 10.60 40.50
CA GLY A 45 -34.69 11.31 39.55
C GLY A 45 -34.64 10.46 38.26
N SER A 46 -35.46 10.84 37.28
CA SER A 46 -35.32 10.37 35.92
C SER A 46 -33.89 10.72 35.44
N GLN A 47 -32.97 9.82 35.67
CA GLN A 47 -31.68 9.85 34.95
C GLN A 47 -32.07 9.58 33.49
N THR A 48 -32.33 10.65 32.73
CA THR A 48 -32.19 10.62 31.28
C THR A 48 -30.81 10.09 31.01
N LEU A 49 -30.69 8.82 30.65
CA LEU A 49 -29.57 8.28 29.96
C LEU A 49 -29.40 9.18 28.73
N ALA A 50 -28.56 10.22 28.88
CA ALA A 50 -28.09 10.97 27.75
C ALA A 50 -27.48 9.93 26.84
N ALA A 51 -28.19 9.57 25.76
CA ALA A 51 -27.67 8.79 24.68
C ALA A 51 -26.39 9.54 24.27
N SER A 52 -25.24 8.99 24.64
CA SER A 52 -23.93 9.54 24.23
C SER A 52 -23.99 9.60 22.72
N THR A 53 -24.14 10.80 22.17
CA THR A 53 -23.94 11.04 20.73
C THR A 53 -22.66 10.33 20.37
N PRO A 54 -22.64 9.44 19.35
CA PRO A 54 -21.43 8.74 18.96
C PRO A 54 -20.38 9.80 18.69
N GLN A 55 -19.34 9.82 19.51
CA GLN A 55 -18.24 10.77 19.39
C GLN A 55 -17.64 10.57 17.99
N ALA A 56 -17.70 11.61 17.17
CA ALA A 56 -17.16 11.55 15.81
C ALA A 56 -15.69 11.14 15.92
N SER A 57 -15.33 10.01 15.32
CA SER A 57 -13.94 9.54 15.33
C SER A 57 -13.07 10.44 14.46
N ASP A 58 -11.88 10.76 14.95
CA ASP A 58 -10.93 11.64 14.27
C ASP A 58 -10.39 11.01 12.99
N VAL A 59 -10.14 9.69 13.03
CA VAL A 59 -9.61 8.92 11.91
C VAL A 59 -10.50 7.72 11.63
N ARG A 60 -10.85 7.54 10.38
CA ARG A 60 -11.58 6.35 9.91
C ARG A 60 -10.71 5.56 8.95
N LEU A 61 -10.37 4.33 9.32
CA LEU A 61 -9.57 3.42 8.51
C LEU A 61 -10.48 2.37 7.87
N LEU A 62 -10.57 2.37 6.54
CA LEU A 62 -11.40 1.45 5.78
C LEU A 62 -10.59 0.23 5.35
N LEU A 63 -11.03 -0.95 5.75
CA LEU A 63 -10.33 -2.20 5.52
C LEU A 63 -11.25 -3.22 4.84
N PRO A 64 -10.73 -3.99 3.87
CA PRO A 64 -11.45 -5.15 3.36
C PRO A 64 -11.62 -6.20 4.46
N SER A 65 -12.82 -6.76 4.59
CA SER A 65 -13.10 -7.77 5.62
C SER A 65 -12.75 -9.20 5.19
N GLU A 66 -12.67 -9.45 3.88
CA GLU A 66 -12.51 -10.79 3.32
C GLU A 66 -11.62 -10.81 2.07
N GLY A 67 -11.25 -12.02 1.64
CA GLY A 67 -10.47 -12.26 0.44
C GLY A 67 -8.98 -11.93 0.60
N LEU A 68 -8.28 -11.90 -0.53
CA LEU A 68 -6.84 -11.62 -0.58
C LEU A 68 -6.45 -10.25 0.00
N LEU A 69 -7.35 -9.28 -0.08
CA LEU A 69 -7.09 -7.94 0.41
C LEU A 69 -7.23 -7.80 1.93
N ALA A 70 -7.86 -8.75 2.63
CA ALA A 70 -8.01 -8.71 4.09
C ALA A 70 -6.64 -8.73 4.81
N GLY A 71 -5.69 -9.52 4.30
CA GLY A 71 -4.32 -9.56 4.82
C GLY A 71 -3.59 -8.21 4.71
N LEU A 72 -3.88 -7.43 3.66
CA LEU A 72 -3.34 -6.07 3.52
C LEU A 72 -3.88 -5.14 4.61
N GLY A 73 -5.14 -5.32 5.01
CA GLY A 73 -5.76 -4.56 6.09
C GLY A 73 -5.04 -4.75 7.43
N ASP A 74 -4.65 -5.98 7.77
CA ASP A 74 -3.93 -6.27 9.01
C ASP A 74 -2.52 -5.66 9.01
N GLY A 75 -1.78 -5.79 7.92
CA GLY A 75 -0.46 -5.15 7.76
C GLY A 75 -0.55 -3.62 7.90
N LEU A 76 -1.53 -2.99 7.22
CA LEU A 76 -1.76 -1.54 7.32
C LEU A 76 -2.06 -1.12 8.77
N ARG A 77 -2.93 -1.86 9.47
CA ARG A 77 -3.28 -1.62 10.88
C ARG A 77 -2.07 -1.76 11.81
N ARG A 78 -1.20 -2.74 11.60
CA ARG A 78 0.03 -2.93 12.41
C ARG A 78 0.99 -1.76 12.24
N GLY A 79 1.22 -1.31 11.00
CA GLY A 79 2.05 -0.14 10.74
C GLY A 79 1.48 1.12 11.39
N TYR A 80 0.18 1.39 11.21
CA TYR A 80 -0.53 2.50 11.82
C TYR A 80 -0.42 2.47 13.36
N GLY A 81 -0.66 1.31 13.97
CA GLY A 81 -0.56 1.12 15.41
C GLY A 81 0.82 1.47 15.97
N LEU A 82 1.89 1.07 15.28
CA LEU A 82 3.25 1.42 15.68
C LEU A 82 3.49 2.94 15.70
N ALA A 83 2.98 3.67 14.70
CA ALA A 83 3.07 5.13 14.70
C ALA A 83 2.29 5.76 15.87
N MET A 84 1.15 5.20 16.25
CA MET A 84 0.39 5.64 17.43
C MET A 84 1.13 5.37 18.73
N GLU A 85 1.72 4.18 18.89
CA GLU A 85 2.56 3.85 20.06
C GLU A 85 3.73 4.83 20.20
N GLU A 86 4.41 5.15 19.10
CA GLU A 86 5.50 6.13 19.07
C GLU A 86 5.02 7.56 19.38
N SER A 87 3.88 7.94 18.83
CA SER A 87 3.26 9.25 19.12
C SER A 87 2.96 9.42 20.59
N ALA A 88 2.38 8.41 21.21
CA ALA A 88 2.12 8.39 22.66
C ALA A 88 3.42 8.47 23.46
N ALA A 89 4.47 7.76 23.05
CA ALA A 89 5.79 7.84 23.69
C ALA A 89 6.43 9.23 23.58
N CYS A 90 6.08 10.02 22.54
CA CYS A 90 6.47 11.42 22.40
C CYS A 90 5.55 12.39 23.17
N GLY A 91 4.65 11.90 24.01
CA GLY A 91 3.72 12.71 24.81
C GLY A 91 2.60 13.36 24.01
N ALA A 92 2.22 12.79 22.87
CA ALA A 92 1.03 13.20 22.14
C ALA A 92 -0.14 12.26 22.45
N THR A 93 -1.36 12.78 22.45
CA THR A 93 -2.57 11.98 22.56
C THR A 93 -2.89 11.42 21.16
N PRO A 94 -2.90 10.09 20.96
CA PRO A 94 -3.31 9.52 19.71
C PRO A 94 -4.74 9.89 19.34
N PRO A 95 -5.03 10.14 18.05
CA PRO A 95 -6.41 10.39 17.61
C PRO A 95 -7.29 9.16 17.82
N SER A 96 -8.58 9.39 18.00
CA SER A 96 -9.57 8.31 18.05
C SER A 96 -9.66 7.62 16.68
N LEU A 97 -9.60 6.28 16.67
CA LEU A 97 -9.62 5.47 15.45
C LEU A 97 -10.92 4.65 15.36
N GLN A 98 -11.61 4.77 14.23
CA GLN A 98 -12.70 3.90 13.85
C GLN A 98 -12.27 2.97 12.70
N LEU A 99 -12.40 1.66 12.90
CA LEU A 99 -12.24 0.68 11.85
C LEU A 99 -13.57 0.50 11.11
N GLY A 100 -13.54 0.69 9.80
CA GLY A 100 -14.68 0.40 8.92
C GLY A 100 -14.36 -0.83 8.08
N TRP A 101 -15.11 -1.90 8.27
CA TRP A 101 -14.95 -3.12 7.50
C TRP A 101 -15.80 -3.07 6.24
N LEU A 102 -15.20 -3.37 5.10
CA LEU A 102 -15.85 -3.40 3.79
C LEU A 102 -15.96 -4.86 3.32
N PRO A 103 -17.16 -5.49 3.46
CA PRO A 103 -17.37 -6.82 2.89
C PRO A 103 -17.36 -6.77 1.35
N PRO A 104 -17.16 -7.90 0.68
CA PRO A 104 -17.24 -7.99 -0.77
C PRO A 104 -18.57 -7.45 -1.31
N GLY A 105 -18.53 -6.60 -2.33
CA GLY A 105 -19.69 -5.97 -2.91
C GLY A 105 -20.26 -4.77 -2.15
N ALA A 106 -19.69 -4.40 -1.00
CA ALA A 106 -20.08 -3.16 -0.32
C ALA A 106 -19.72 -1.94 -1.17
N ASP A 107 -20.60 -0.93 -1.17
CA ASP A 107 -20.28 0.35 -1.80
C ASP A 107 -19.18 1.06 -1.02
N PRO A 108 -17.97 1.24 -1.63
CA PRO A 108 -16.85 1.87 -0.94
C PRO A 108 -17.06 3.36 -0.64
N LEU A 109 -18.09 4.00 -1.21
CA LEU A 109 -18.42 5.40 -0.98
C LEU A 109 -19.29 5.60 0.25
N THR A 110 -19.99 4.58 0.72
CA THR A 110 -20.86 4.67 1.89
C THR A 110 -20.14 5.22 3.13
N PRO A 111 -18.92 4.77 3.48
CA PRO A 111 -18.19 5.33 4.61
C PRO A 111 -17.83 6.81 4.45
N LEU A 112 -17.61 7.28 3.23
CA LEU A 112 -17.39 8.72 2.97
C LEU A 112 -18.63 9.53 3.28
N ARG A 113 -19.79 9.07 2.82
CA ARG A 113 -21.08 9.77 3.07
C ARG A 113 -21.39 9.90 4.55
N ALA A 114 -20.96 8.91 5.34
CA ALA A 114 -21.14 8.88 6.79
C ALA A 114 -20.00 9.55 7.59
N ALA A 115 -18.94 10.02 6.95
CA ALA A 115 -17.81 10.64 7.64
C ALA A 115 -18.15 12.04 8.13
N ALA A 116 -17.63 12.41 9.31
CA ALA A 116 -17.75 13.77 9.82
C ALA A 116 -16.84 14.73 9.04
N ARG A 117 -17.26 15.98 8.88
CA ARG A 117 -16.52 17.02 8.12
C ARG A 117 -15.12 17.36 8.66
N SER A 118 -14.80 16.96 9.87
CA SER A 118 -13.52 17.25 10.55
C SER A 118 -12.72 15.98 10.82
N SER A 119 -12.79 14.97 9.96
CA SER A 119 -12.11 13.72 10.15
C SER A 119 -11.19 13.39 8.95
N LEU A 120 -10.18 12.55 9.23
CA LEU A 120 -9.30 11.98 8.24
C LEU A 120 -9.81 10.61 7.82
N LEU A 121 -9.99 10.37 6.53
CA LEU A 121 -10.36 9.08 6.00
C LEU A 121 -9.14 8.39 5.39
N VAL A 122 -8.93 7.13 5.73
CA VAL A 122 -7.92 6.27 5.09
C VAL A 122 -8.66 5.30 4.16
N ALA A 123 -8.44 5.46 2.86
CA ALA A 123 -9.13 4.68 1.84
C ALA A 123 -8.69 3.21 1.81
N PRO A 124 -9.57 2.29 1.42
CA PRO A 124 -9.21 0.90 1.23
C PRO A 124 -8.29 0.74 0.01
N PRO A 125 -7.57 -0.39 -0.14
CA PRO A 125 -6.93 -0.74 -1.39
C PRO A 125 -7.93 -0.69 -2.55
N ALA A 126 -7.48 -0.24 -3.70
CA ALA A 126 -8.31 -0.15 -4.92
C ALA A 126 -9.55 0.77 -4.82
N ALA A 127 -9.47 1.86 -4.06
CA ALA A 127 -10.51 2.88 -4.03
C ALA A 127 -10.75 3.51 -5.42
N PRO A 128 -12.00 3.72 -5.85
CA PRO A 128 -12.31 4.42 -7.10
C PRO A 128 -12.04 5.91 -6.95
N LEU A 129 -10.93 6.41 -7.52
CA LEU A 129 -10.39 7.76 -7.22
C LEU A 129 -11.35 8.90 -7.58
N ALA A 130 -11.97 8.88 -8.77
CA ALA A 130 -12.82 9.99 -9.21
C ALA A 130 -14.06 10.19 -8.32
N PRO A 131 -14.88 9.16 -8.00
CA PRO A 131 -15.98 9.31 -7.06
C PRO A 131 -15.52 9.69 -5.63
N TYR A 132 -14.36 9.16 -5.18
CA TYR A 132 -13.80 9.51 -3.88
C TYR A 132 -13.42 10.99 -3.82
N GLY A 133 -12.71 11.51 -4.86
CA GLY A 133 -12.34 12.92 -4.93
C GLY A 133 -13.56 13.84 -4.89
N GLN A 134 -14.54 13.59 -5.77
CA GLN A 134 -15.76 14.40 -5.83
C GLN A 134 -16.52 14.46 -4.50
N LEU A 135 -16.70 13.29 -3.85
CA LEU A 135 -17.43 13.23 -2.59
C LEU A 135 -16.63 13.84 -1.44
N ALA A 136 -15.31 13.63 -1.41
CA ALA A 136 -14.43 14.21 -0.40
C ALA A 136 -14.40 15.76 -0.50
N GLU A 137 -14.34 16.30 -1.71
CA GLU A 137 -14.44 17.73 -1.97
C GLU A 137 -15.77 18.31 -1.46
N GLN A 138 -16.91 17.67 -1.81
CA GLN A 138 -18.24 18.10 -1.38
C GLN A 138 -18.40 18.12 0.14
N GLN A 139 -17.79 17.14 0.83
CA GLN A 139 -17.88 17.02 2.28
C GLN A 139 -16.71 17.67 3.03
N ARG A 140 -15.73 18.25 2.31
CA ARG A 140 -14.51 18.83 2.88
C ARG A 140 -13.74 17.83 3.75
N LEU A 141 -13.57 16.60 3.24
CA LEU A 141 -12.80 15.55 3.87
C LEU A 141 -11.41 15.46 3.24
N THR A 142 -10.44 15.06 4.04
CA THR A 142 -9.13 14.62 3.54
C THR A 142 -9.10 13.10 3.48
N VAL A 143 -8.71 12.56 2.34
CA VAL A 143 -8.62 11.11 2.10
C VAL A 143 -7.18 10.73 1.85
N LEU A 144 -6.62 9.89 2.71
CA LEU A 144 -5.31 9.27 2.51
C LEU A 144 -5.45 8.00 1.66
N LEU A 145 -4.55 7.83 0.69
CA LEU A 145 -4.51 6.71 -0.23
C LEU A 145 -3.24 5.86 0.04
N PRO A 146 -3.26 4.98 1.07
CA PRO A 146 -2.04 4.31 1.52
C PRO A 146 -1.51 3.25 0.55
N LEU A 147 -2.38 2.63 -0.26
CA LEU A 147 -2.02 1.49 -1.10
C LEU A 147 -2.36 1.66 -2.59
N GLN A 148 -2.84 2.83 -2.99
CA GLN A 148 -3.05 3.16 -4.40
C GLN A 148 -1.70 3.39 -5.06
N ARG A 149 -1.41 2.64 -6.14
CA ARG A 149 -0.14 2.70 -6.88
C ARG A 149 -0.30 2.61 -8.39
N GLY A 150 -1.49 2.25 -8.87
CA GLY A 150 -1.75 2.02 -10.29
C GLY A 150 -1.69 3.29 -11.15
N SER A 151 -1.78 3.09 -12.46
CA SER A 151 -1.76 4.16 -13.47
C SER A 151 -2.83 5.24 -13.28
N SER A 152 -3.90 4.93 -12.55
CA SER A 152 -4.91 5.91 -12.18
C SER A 152 -4.36 7.08 -11.35
N LEU A 153 -3.21 6.90 -10.67
CA LEU A 153 -2.55 7.98 -9.94
C LEU A 153 -1.85 8.98 -10.87
N ASP A 154 -1.42 8.56 -12.05
CA ASP A 154 -0.78 9.47 -13.01
C ASP A 154 -1.78 10.52 -13.55
N GLY A 155 -3.07 10.15 -13.64
CA GLY A 155 -4.17 11.06 -13.97
C GLY A 155 -4.81 11.79 -12.78
N LEU A 156 -4.35 11.52 -11.56
CA LEU A 156 -4.98 12.05 -10.34
C LEU A 156 -5.06 13.58 -10.31
N PRO A 157 -4.01 14.35 -10.69
CA PRO A 157 -4.08 15.82 -10.63
C PRO A 157 -5.15 16.45 -11.51
N GLN A 158 -5.63 15.73 -12.53
CA GLN A 158 -6.67 16.19 -13.46
C GLN A 158 -8.09 15.83 -12.99
N LEU A 159 -8.21 15.02 -11.95
CA LEU A 159 -9.51 14.63 -11.43
C LEU A 159 -10.13 15.74 -10.59
N ARG A 160 -11.44 15.89 -10.69
CA ARG A 160 -12.19 16.76 -9.78
C ARG A 160 -12.08 16.25 -8.36
N GLY A 161 -11.74 17.14 -7.42
CA GLY A 161 -11.55 16.82 -6.01
C GLY A 161 -10.20 16.14 -5.71
N ALA A 162 -9.23 16.21 -6.63
CA ALA A 162 -7.86 15.70 -6.40
C ALA A 162 -7.22 16.32 -5.16
N ASP A 163 -7.52 17.57 -4.85
CA ASP A 163 -7.01 18.29 -3.67
C ASP A 163 -7.43 17.66 -2.33
N ALA A 164 -8.44 16.81 -2.35
CA ALA A 164 -8.87 16.05 -1.18
C ALA A 164 -8.16 14.69 -1.04
N LEU A 165 -7.43 14.23 -2.07
CA LEU A 165 -6.81 12.90 -2.15
C LEU A 165 -5.30 12.99 -1.98
N TRP A 166 -4.76 12.24 -1.01
CA TRP A 166 -3.35 12.26 -0.64
C TRP A 166 -2.71 10.89 -0.76
N PRO A 167 -2.04 10.58 -1.88
CA PRO A 167 -1.28 9.33 -2.02
C PRO A 167 -0.12 9.27 -1.02
N ILE A 168 0.05 8.12 -0.36
CA ILE A 168 1.07 7.91 0.68
C ILE A 168 2.29 7.18 0.14
N VAL A 169 2.08 6.32 -0.86
CA VAL A 169 3.14 5.53 -1.50
C VAL A 169 3.33 5.99 -2.94
N PRO A 170 4.53 5.80 -3.51
CA PRO A 170 4.79 6.19 -4.89
C PRO A 170 3.95 5.40 -5.88
N ALA A 171 3.57 6.05 -6.98
CA ALA A 171 2.95 5.39 -8.11
C ALA A 171 3.90 4.39 -8.78
N ARG A 172 3.34 3.42 -9.49
CA ARG A 172 4.13 2.43 -10.25
C ARG A 172 4.90 3.03 -11.42
N SER A 173 4.50 4.18 -11.90
CA SER A 173 5.27 4.96 -12.89
C SER A 173 6.71 5.24 -12.44
N LEU A 174 6.95 5.37 -11.12
CA LEU A 174 8.31 5.49 -10.58
C LEU A 174 9.16 4.22 -10.81
N GLU A 175 8.54 3.03 -10.86
CA GLU A 175 9.23 1.77 -11.19
C GLU A 175 9.71 1.78 -12.65
N ALA A 176 8.85 2.25 -13.56
CA ALA A 176 9.18 2.39 -14.97
C ALA A 176 10.34 3.40 -15.19
N ASP A 177 10.29 4.55 -14.53
CA ASP A 177 11.36 5.55 -14.57
C ASP A 177 12.68 4.96 -14.06
N ARG A 178 12.65 4.29 -12.91
CA ARG A 178 13.83 3.70 -12.29
C ARG A 178 14.45 2.59 -13.14
N LEU A 179 13.61 1.81 -13.85
CA LEU A 179 14.06 0.77 -14.76
C LEU A 179 14.76 1.38 -15.99
N ALA A 180 14.17 2.45 -16.55
CA ALA A 180 14.77 3.19 -17.66
C ALA A 180 16.14 3.79 -17.28
N GLU A 181 16.21 4.46 -16.13
CA GLU A 181 17.47 5.00 -15.60
C GLU A 181 18.54 3.91 -15.41
N ALA A 182 18.16 2.77 -14.85
CA ALA A 182 19.08 1.68 -14.58
C ALA A 182 19.66 1.10 -15.88
N LEU A 183 18.81 0.86 -16.88
CA LEU A 183 19.27 0.35 -18.19
C LEU A 183 20.20 1.34 -18.88
N LEU A 184 19.87 2.63 -18.85
CA LEU A 184 20.73 3.68 -19.42
C LEU A 184 22.07 3.79 -18.69
N ALA A 185 22.08 3.67 -17.37
CA ALA A 185 23.30 3.68 -16.55
C ALA A 185 24.20 2.46 -16.84
N ASP A 186 23.59 1.31 -17.13
CA ASP A 186 24.30 0.08 -17.53
C ASP A 186 24.77 0.11 -19.01
N GLY A 187 24.50 1.21 -19.74
CA GLY A 187 24.91 1.37 -21.13
C GLY A 187 23.94 0.76 -22.16
N HIS A 188 22.82 0.22 -21.75
CA HIS A 188 21.80 -0.29 -22.66
C HIS A 188 21.03 0.86 -23.31
N ARG A 189 21.50 1.30 -24.49
CA ARG A 189 20.88 2.41 -25.26
C ARG A 189 19.80 1.95 -26.24
N ARG A 190 19.69 0.66 -26.46
CA ARG A 190 18.71 0.05 -27.36
C ARG A 190 18.03 -1.08 -26.60
N VAL A 191 16.73 -1.08 -26.54
CA VAL A 191 15.96 -2.13 -25.84
C VAL A 191 14.73 -2.52 -26.64
N MET A 192 14.31 -3.76 -26.53
CA MET A 192 12.99 -4.18 -26.98
C MET A 192 12.04 -4.13 -25.79
N VAL A 193 10.81 -3.63 -25.98
CA VAL A 193 9.80 -3.50 -24.93
C VAL A 193 8.62 -4.39 -25.27
N VAL A 194 8.20 -5.20 -24.30
CA VAL A 194 7.01 -6.05 -24.41
C VAL A 194 6.06 -5.80 -23.25
N ARG A 195 4.76 -5.81 -23.52
CA ARG A 195 3.71 -5.62 -22.51
C ARG A 195 2.50 -6.53 -22.81
N ASP A 196 1.69 -6.79 -21.79
CA ASP A 196 0.36 -7.39 -22.03
C ASP A 196 -0.66 -6.31 -22.48
N GLN A 197 -1.89 -6.74 -22.71
CA GLN A 197 -2.95 -5.87 -23.24
C GLN A 197 -3.64 -5.02 -22.15
N SER A 198 -3.29 -5.15 -20.88
CA SER A 198 -3.93 -4.41 -19.78
C SER A 198 -3.65 -2.91 -19.88
N ALA A 199 -4.59 -2.09 -19.43
CA ALA A 199 -4.41 -0.64 -19.36
C ALA A 199 -3.23 -0.24 -18.48
N GLU A 200 -2.99 -0.99 -17.38
CA GLU A 200 -1.88 -0.77 -16.46
C GLU A 200 -0.53 -0.99 -17.15
N SER A 201 -0.37 -2.11 -17.85
CA SER A 201 0.87 -2.43 -18.59
C SER A 201 1.12 -1.44 -19.74
N ARG A 202 0.06 -0.95 -20.38
CA ARG A 202 0.17 0.11 -21.39
C ARG A 202 0.71 1.39 -20.77
N ALA A 203 0.11 1.86 -19.68
CA ALA A 203 0.56 3.09 -19.00
C ALA A 203 2.01 3.00 -18.50
N LEU A 204 2.40 1.85 -17.93
CA LEU A 204 3.80 1.60 -17.54
C LEU A 204 4.74 1.63 -18.74
N SER A 205 4.32 1.04 -19.86
CA SER A 205 5.09 1.02 -21.11
C SER A 205 5.29 2.44 -21.66
N ASP A 206 4.22 3.23 -21.73
CA ASP A 206 4.27 4.59 -22.22
C ASP A 206 5.18 5.46 -21.34
N ARG A 207 5.11 5.28 -20.02
CA ARG A 207 5.98 5.97 -19.06
C ARG A 207 7.44 5.57 -19.23
N PHE A 208 7.71 4.24 -19.34
CA PHE A 208 9.07 3.72 -19.56
C PHE A 208 9.67 4.29 -20.84
N VAL A 209 8.94 4.22 -21.97
CA VAL A 209 9.39 4.73 -23.27
C VAL A 209 9.71 6.22 -23.20
N ALA A 210 8.82 7.02 -22.58
CA ALA A 210 9.05 8.45 -22.41
C ALA A 210 10.36 8.70 -21.62
N SER A 211 10.54 8.05 -20.47
CA SER A 211 11.73 8.21 -19.64
C SER A 211 13.00 7.72 -20.33
N PHE A 212 12.92 6.60 -21.03
CA PHE A 212 14.05 6.00 -21.73
C PHE A 212 14.50 6.86 -22.92
N ASN A 213 13.56 7.36 -23.73
CA ASN A 213 13.83 8.24 -24.86
C ASN A 213 14.39 9.58 -24.40
N ASN A 214 13.88 10.18 -23.30
CA ASN A 214 14.43 11.39 -22.70
C ASN A 214 15.91 11.21 -22.28
N GLY A 215 16.29 10.01 -21.86
CA GLY A 215 17.67 9.63 -21.55
C GLY A 215 18.50 9.22 -22.79
N ARG A 216 18.01 9.47 -24.02
CA ARG A 216 18.63 9.11 -25.30
C ARG A 216 18.73 7.60 -25.53
N GLY A 217 17.80 6.84 -24.98
CA GLY A 217 17.57 5.44 -25.35
C GLY A 217 16.67 5.33 -26.59
N VAL A 218 16.64 4.18 -27.21
CA VAL A 218 15.84 3.89 -28.39
C VAL A 218 15.14 2.55 -28.21
N VAL A 219 13.83 2.52 -28.36
CA VAL A 219 13.08 1.26 -28.44
C VAL A 219 13.26 0.67 -29.83
N ILE A 220 13.62 -0.62 -29.89
CA ILE A 220 13.78 -1.37 -31.12
C ILE A 220 12.76 -2.52 -31.19
N GLY A 221 12.46 -2.97 -32.39
CA GLY A 221 11.48 -4.02 -32.64
C GLY A 221 10.62 -3.69 -33.85
N PRO A 222 9.55 -4.44 -34.10
CA PRO A 222 8.60 -4.11 -35.13
C PRO A 222 8.08 -2.69 -34.95
N ASN A 223 8.22 -1.83 -35.95
CA ASN A 223 7.83 -0.41 -35.94
C ASN A 223 8.54 0.49 -34.90
N GLY A 224 9.52 0.02 -34.14
CA GLY A 224 10.19 0.80 -33.09
C GLY A 224 9.29 1.14 -31.90
N GLU A 225 8.25 0.35 -31.68
CA GLU A 225 7.24 0.53 -30.63
C GLU A 225 7.18 -0.66 -29.67
N PRO A 226 6.61 -0.50 -28.47
CA PRO A 226 6.35 -1.62 -27.57
C PRO A 226 5.43 -2.67 -28.19
N ILE A 227 5.83 -3.94 -28.10
CA ILE A 227 5.07 -5.07 -28.62
C ILE A 227 3.99 -5.47 -27.59
N SER A 228 2.74 -5.56 -28.04
CA SER A 228 1.65 -6.09 -27.22
C SER A 228 1.52 -7.59 -27.43
N VAL A 229 1.67 -8.38 -26.36
CA VAL A 229 1.68 -9.85 -26.43
C VAL A 229 0.61 -10.40 -25.51
N ASP A 230 -0.21 -11.32 -26.04
CA ASP A 230 -1.05 -12.19 -25.22
C ASP A 230 -0.18 -13.33 -24.69
N GLY A 231 0.00 -13.37 -23.37
CA GLY A 231 0.86 -14.38 -22.73
C GLY A 231 0.28 -15.80 -22.77
N ASP A 232 -1.01 -15.95 -23.00
CA ASP A 232 -1.65 -17.26 -23.13
C ASP A 232 -1.65 -17.77 -24.59
N ASP A 233 -1.29 -16.90 -25.55
CA ASP A 233 -1.11 -17.29 -26.97
C ASP A 233 0.33 -17.77 -27.23
N ARG A 234 0.47 -19.06 -27.45
CA ARG A 234 1.76 -19.69 -27.75
C ARG A 234 2.41 -19.12 -29.02
N ALA A 235 1.61 -18.86 -30.05
CA ALA A 235 2.14 -18.32 -31.30
C ALA A 235 2.69 -16.91 -31.13
N ALA A 236 2.05 -16.08 -30.30
CA ALA A 236 2.54 -14.74 -29.98
C ALA A 236 3.87 -14.80 -29.20
N ILE A 237 4.06 -15.77 -28.32
CA ILE A 237 5.33 -15.97 -27.61
C ILE A 237 6.43 -16.48 -28.55
N ASP A 238 6.13 -17.43 -29.44
CA ASP A 238 7.07 -17.95 -30.44
C ASP A 238 7.48 -16.83 -31.43
N GLN A 239 6.55 -15.95 -31.82
CA GLN A 239 6.87 -14.76 -32.63
C GLN A 239 7.78 -13.79 -31.85
N LEU A 240 7.51 -13.53 -30.56
CA LEU A 240 8.37 -12.67 -29.75
C LEU A 240 9.80 -13.23 -29.64
N LEU A 241 9.96 -14.55 -29.49
CA LEU A 241 11.26 -15.20 -29.50
C LEU A 241 11.99 -14.99 -30.83
N SER A 242 11.27 -15.15 -31.95
CA SER A 242 11.81 -14.89 -33.29
C SER A 242 12.23 -13.44 -33.49
N ASP A 243 11.43 -12.49 -32.99
CA ASP A 243 11.74 -11.06 -33.04
C ASP A 243 13.01 -10.76 -32.22
N VAL A 244 13.14 -11.33 -31.02
CA VAL A 244 14.34 -11.17 -30.18
C VAL A 244 15.58 -11.75 -30.86
N ASP A 245 15.48 -12.90 -31.50
CA ASP A 245 16.60 -13.49 -32.27
C ASP A 245 16.99 -12.64 -33.48
N TRP A 246 16.00 -12.05 -34.16
CA TRP A 246 16.20 -11.17 -35.32
C TRP A 246 16.84 -9.82 -34.94
N TYR A 247 16.23 -9.10 -33.98
CA TYR A 247 16.66 -7.76 -33.59
C TYR A 247 17.86 -7.75 -32.65
N ARG A 248 18.12 -8.86 -31.97
CA ARG A 248 19.21 -9.04 -30.98
C ARG A 248 19.30 -7.86 -30.01
N PRO A 249 18.22 -7.55 -29.27
CA PRO A 249 18.26 -6.47 -28.31
C PRO A 249 19.20 -6.83 -27.14
N PRO A 250 20.05 -5.91 -26.66
CA PRO A 250 20.85 -6.17 -25.47
C PRO A 250 19.99 -6.31 -24.21
N ALA A 251 18.75 -5.81 -24.23
CA ALA A 251 17.77 -6.02 -23.17
C ALA A 251 16.36 -6.13 -23.71
N LEU A 252 15.57 -7.04 -23.12
CA LEU A 252 14.13 -7.17 -23.28
C LEU A 252 13.45 -6.69 -22.00
N VAL A 253 12.68 -5.62 -22.13
CA VAL A 253 11.95 -5.00 -21.02
C VAL A 253 10.53 -5.52 -21.01
N VAL A 254 10.13 -6.21 -19.94
CA VAL A 254 8.83 -6.88 -19.81
C VAL A 254 7.93 -6.10 -18.85
N LEU A 255 7.08 -5.23 -19.38
CA LEU A 255 6.23 -4.32 -18.62
C LEU A 255 4.85 -4.92 -18.39
N THR A 256 4.72 -5.68 -17.32
CA THR A 256 3.49 -6.40 -16.95
C THR A 256 3.42 -6.62 -15.43
N GLY A 257 2.32 -7.17 -14.96
CA GLY A 257 2.19 -7.60 -13.56
C GLY A 257 2.92 -8.93 -13.26
N PRO A 258 3.41 -9.16 -12.02
CA PRO A 258 4.15 -10.38 -11.68
C PRO A 258 3.32 -11.68 -11.83
N GLY A 259 2.00 -11.59 -11.73
CA GLY A 259 1.05 -12.71 -11.87
C GLY A 259 0.42 -12.84 -13.24
N SER A 260 0.80 -12.03 -14.24
CA SER A 260 0.23 -12.08 -15.59
C SER A 260 0.65 -13.35 -16.35
N SER A 261 -0.15 -13.73 -17.33
CA SER A 261 0.20 -14.81 -18.28
C SER A 261 1.49 -14.49 -19.01
N LEU A 262 1.67 -13.25 -19.48
CA LEU A 262 2.89 -12.82 -20.16
C LEU A 262 4.13 -13.00 -19.28
N ALA A 263 4.08 -12.58 -17.99
CA ALA A 263 5.21 -12.77 -17.08
C ALA A 263 5.53 -14.25 -16.88
N ARG A 264 4.52 -15.12 -16.85
CA ARG A 264 4.70 -16.57 -16.73
C ARG A 264 5.37 -17.12 -18.00
N SER A 265 4.82 -16.83 -19.17
CA SER A 265 5.32 -17.34 -20.44
C SER A 265 6.73 -16.85 -20.77
N VAL A 266 7.04 -15.58 -20.46
CA VAL A 266 8.42 -15.07 -20.59
C VAL A 266 9.38 -15.78 -19.63
N ARG A 267 8.97 -16.13 -18.42
CA ARG A 267 9.82 -16.89 -17.47
C ARG A 267 10.03 -18.34 -17.88
N GLU A 268 9.10 -18.95 -18.58
CA GLU A 268 9.18 -20.33 -19.05
C GLU A 268 9.92 -20.47 -20.39
N ALA A 269 9.99 -19.41 -21.16
CA ALA A 269 10.68 -19.40 -22.46
C ALA A 269 12.20 -19.43 -22.30
N ARG A 270 12.91 -19.94 -23.33
CA ARG A 270 14.37 -19.95 -23.41
C ARG A 270 14.83 -18.73 -24.17
N TRP A 271 15.45 -17.78 -23.48
CA TRP A 271 15.99 -16.57 -24.07
C TRP A 271 17.48 -16.75 -24.40
N PRO A 272 18.01 -16.02 -25.43
CA PRO A 272 19.45 -15.94 -25.65
C PRO A 272 20.18 -15.46 -24.39
N GLN A 273 21.35 -16.04 -24.10
CA GLN A 273 22.06 -15.76 -22.82
C GLN A 273 22.61 -14.33 -22.72
N ASP A 274 22.80 -13.67 -23.83
CA ASP A 274 23.29 -12.30 -23.97
C ASP A 274 22.18 -11.25 -23.84
N VAL A 275 20.91 -11.67 -23.77
CA VAL A 275 19.76 -10.78 -23.57
C VAL A 275 19.46 -10.60 -22.09
N LEU A 276 19.54 -9.36 -21.61
CA LEU A 276 19.11 -8.99 -20.25
C LEU A 276 17.57 -8.93 -20.19
N LEU A 277 16.96 -9.69 -19.29
CA LEU A 277 15.52 -9.56 -19.00
C LEU A 277 15.30 -8.50 -17.90
N ALA A 278 14.54 -7.45 -18.22
CA ALA A 278 14.29 -6.34 -17.30
C ALA A 278 12.80 -6.26 -16.92
N TRP A 279 12.51 -6.15 -15.61
CA TRP A 279 11.19 -6.26 -15.03
C TRP A 279 10.85 -5.07 -14.13
N PRO A 280 9.59 -4.57 -14.09
CA PRO A 280 9.15 -3.56 -13.13
C PRO A 280 8.92 -4.14 -11.73
N PHE A 281 9.27 -5.39 -11.50
CA PHE A 281 9.20 -6.10 -10.22
C PHE A 281 10.41 -7.03 -10.06
N ARG A 282 10.61 -7.54 -8.86
CA ARG A 282 11.63 -8.55 -8.58
C ARG A 282 11.10 -9.93 -8.99
N PRO A 283 11.72 -10.64 -9.93
CA PRO A 283 11.33 -12.00 -10.26
C PRO A 283 11.65 -12.96 -9.10
N ASP A 284 10.69 -13.83 -8.76
CA ASP A 284 10.79 -14.74 -7.61
C ASP A 284 11.79 -15.89 -7.80
N LYS A 285 12.09 -16.23 -9.05
CA LYS A 285 13.01 -17.33 -9.39
C LYS A 285 14.13 -16.83 -10.31
N PRO A 286 15.37 -17.31 -10.08
CA PRO A 286 16.43 -17.06 -11.06
C PRO A 286 16.08 -17.76 -12.37
N LEU A 287 16.11 -17.02 -13.45
CA LEU A 287 16.03 -17.55 -14.82
C LEU A 287 17.44 -17.89 -15.34
N THR A 288 17.51 -18.57 -16.46
CA THR A 288 18.78 -18.99 -17.08
C THR A 288 19.65 -17.83 -17.58
N GLY A 289 19.09 -16.61 -17.73
CA GLY A 289 19.77 -15.41 -18.21
C GLY A 289 19.98 -14.34 -17.13
N ALA A 290 20.71 -13.30 -17.50
CA ALA A 290 20.85 -12.11 -16.65
C ALA A 290 19.52 -11.40 -16.47
N GLN A 291 19.24 -10.93 -15.25
CA GLN A 291 18.01 -10.23 -14.95
C GLN A 291 18.23 -8.95 -14.17
N LEU A 292 17.44 -7.95 -14.51
CA LEU A 292 17.28 -6.70 -13.78
C LEU A 292 15.82 -6.59 -13.33
N GLY A 293 15.59 -6.39 -12.04
CA GLY A 293 14.26 -6.18 -11.50
C GLY A 293 14.21 -5.00 -10.53
N ILE A 294 13.02 -4.49 -10.29
CA ILE A 294 12.77 -3.48 -9.27
C ILE A 294 12.24 -4.19 -8.01
N ASP A 295 12.85 -3.93 -6.87
CA ASP A 295 12.28 -4.35 -5.59
C ASP A 295 10.99 -3.53 -5.36
N PRO A 296 9.81 -4.17 -5.22
CA PRO A 296 8.54 -3.47 -5.06
C PRO A 296 8.44 -2.67 -3.75
N LEU A 297 9.37 -2.90 -2.84
CA LEU A 297 9.45 -2.20 -1.57
C LEU A 297 10.04 -0.82 -1.75
N SER A 298 9.18 0.19 -1.82
CA SER A 298 9.61 1.59 -1.76
C SER A 298 10.09 1.93 -0.34
N ARG A 299 11.07 2.82 -0.25
CA ARG A 299 11.67 3.21 1.04
C ARG A 299 11.80 4.72 1.13
N GLY A 300 11.29 5.24 2.24
CA GLY A 300 11.54 6.60 2.68
C GLY A 300 12.82 6.72 3.51
N GLU A 301 13.14 7.93 3.91
CA GLU A 301 14.33 8.24 4.72
C GLU A 301 14.25 7.61 6.13
N GLY A 302 13.04 7.39 6.65
CA GLY A 302 12.78 6.76 7.96
C GLY A 302 12.73 5.22 7.93
N TRP A 303 12.90 4.59 6.76
CA TRP A 303 12.72 3.14 6.60
C TRP A 303 13.51 2.30 7.60
N GLN A 304 14.80 2.55 7.75
CA GLN A 304 15.65 1.68 8.57
C GLN A 304 15.22 1.67 10.04
N ALA A 305 14.94 2.85 10.58
CA ALA A 305 14.48 2.98 11.96
C ALA A 305 13.10 2.35 12.17
N PHE A 306 12.18 2.54 11.23
CA PHE A 306 10.86 1.90 11.23
C PHE A 306 11.00 0.38 11.19
N ALA A 307 11.75 -0.18 10.24
CA ALA A 307 11.89 -1.62 10.06
C ALA A 307 12.41 -2.32 11.31
N GLN A 308 13.44 -1.75 11.96
CA GLN A 308 13.97 -2.29 13.22
C GLN A 308 12.95 -2.28 14.36
N ARG A 309 12.14 -1.21 14.49
CA ARG A 309 11.10 -1.13 15.51
C ARG A 309 9.96 -2.09 15.23
N PHE A 310 9.54 -2.17 13.98
CA PHE A 310 8.49 -3.07 13.55
C PHE A 310 8.87 -4.53 13.80
N GLU A 311 10.08 -4.94 13.40
CA GLU A 311 10.59 -6.29 13.60
C GLU A 311 10.68 -6.65 15.09
N ARG A 312 11.16 -5.75 15.94
CA ARG A 312 11.15 -5.95 17.39
C ARG A 312 9.75 -6.10 17.98
N ARG A 313 8.78 -5.39 17.42
CA ARG A 313 7.39 -5.39 17.92
C ARG A 313 6.60 -6.61 17.46
N TRP A 314 6.82 -7.07 16.23
CA TRP A 314 6.00 -8.08 15.57
C TRP A 314 6.75 -9.37 15.22
N GLY A 315 8.08 -9.43 15.32
CA GLY A 315 8.90 -10.61 15.09
C GLY A 315 9.14 -10.95 13.61
N TYR A 316 8.78 -10.08 12.69
CA TYR A 316 9.06 -10.24 11.26
C TYR A 316 9.36 -8.90 10.58
N GLY A 317 10.06 -8.94 9.44
CA GLY A 317 10.40 -7.74 8.69
C GLY A 317 9.18 -7.13 7.99
N PRO A 318 8.98 -5.80 8.04
CA PRO A 318 7.85 -5.15 7.40
C PRO A 318 7.97 -5.11 5.87
N GLY A 319 6.83 -5.09 5.19
CA GLY A 319 6.70 -4.84 3.77
C GLY A 319 6.21 -3.42 3.43
N LEU A 320 5.75 -3.26 2.19
CA LEU A 320 5.18 -2.00 1.71
C LEU A 320 3.90 -1.63 2.47
N VAL A 321 3.08 -2.61 2.79
CA VAL A 321 1.76 -2.39 3.42
C VAL A 321 1.93 -1.84 4.83
N GLU A 322 2.82 -2.45 5.61
CA GLU A 322 3.12 -2.03 6.97
C GLU A 322 3.77 -0.64 7.00
N SER A 323 4.68 -0.36 6.07
CA SER A 323 5.32 0.95 5.98
C SER A 323 4.35 2.05 5.54
N ALA A 324 3.43 1.75 4.62
CA ALA A 324 2.36 2.67 4.23
C ALA A 324 1.40 2.95 5.39
N GLY A 325 1.08 1.92 6.18
CA GLY A 325 0.31 2.05 7.41
C GLY A 325 1.00 2.95 8.44
N TYR A 326 2.30 2.77 8.60
CA TYR A 326 3.10 3.61 9.49
C TYR A 326 3.10 5.08 9.04
N ASP A 327 3.35 5.35 7.76
CA ASP A 327 3.34 6.73 7.22
C ASP A 327 1.94 7.36 7.35
N THR A 328 0.87 6.59 7.13
CA THR A 328 -0.51 7.00 7.39
C THR A 328 -0.71 7.41 8.85
N GLY A 329 -0.17 6.60 9.78
CA GLY A 329 -0.22 6.89 11.20
C GLY A 329 0.58 8.14 11.59
N LEU A 330 1.74 8.39 10.98
CA LEU A 330 2.51 9.63 11.19
C LEU A 330 1.69 10.86 10.83
N ILE A 331 1.00 10.83 9.68
CA ILE A 331 0.14 11.94 9.25
C ILE A 331 -1.01 12.11 10.23
N ALA A 332 -1.68 11.02 10.61
CA ALA A 332 -2.81 11.08 11.56
C ALA A 332 -2.39 11.67 12.91
N ALA A 333 -1.24 11.23 13.46
CA ALA A 333 -0.71 11.73 14.72
C ALA A 333 -0.40 13.23 14.67
N LEU A 334 0.19 13.71 13.58
CA LEU A 334 0.53 15.11 13.39
C LEU A 334 -0.69 15.98 13.11
N ALA A 335 -1.68 15.46 12.38
CA ALA A 335 -2.94 16.14 12.13
C ALA A 335 -3.78 16.32 13.40
N ALA A 336 -3.70 15.36 14.32
CA ALA A 336 -4.39 15.43 15.62
C ALA A 336 -3.84 16.53 16.53
N VAL A 337 -2.61 17.00 16.31
CA VAL A 337 -2.02 18.09 17.13
C VAL A 337 -2.77 19.39 16.85
N PRO A 338 -3.46 19.98 17.84
CA PRO A 338 -4.19 21.21 17.61
C PRO A 338 -3.21 22.38 17.41
N ALA A 339 -3.47 23.18 16.37
CA ALA A 339 -2.88 24.49 16.18
C ALA A 339 -3.99 25.52 16.25
N ALA A 340 -3.82 26.59 17.01
CA ALA A 340 -4.87 27.57 17.30
C ALA A 340 -6.19 26.94 17.79
N GLY A 341 -6.09 25.83 18.57
CA GLY A 341 -7.22 25.13 19.16
C GLY A 341 -7.99 24.19 18.22
N ARG A 342 -7.51 23.96 16.99
CA ARG A 342 -8.18 23.07 16.01
C ARG A 342 -7.22 22.02 15.48
N PRO A 343 -7.64 20.74 15.32
CA PRO A 343 -6.89 19.74 14.61
C PRO A 343 -6.66 20.12 13.14
N GLY A 344 -5.52 19.70 12.58
CA GLY A 344 -5.14 20.02 11.20
C GLY A 344 -5.50 18.90 10.22
N TRP A 345 -6.76 18.45 10.21
CA TRP A 345 -7.21 17.35 9.33
C TRP A 345 -7.17 17.69 7.84
N ASP A 346 -7.12 18.97 7.50
CA ASP A 346 -7.00 19.49 6.13
C ASP A 346 -5.57 19.41 5.56
N LEU A 347 -4.60 19.02 6.37
CA LEU A 347 -3.17 18.89 6.06
C LEU A 347 -2.49 20.20 5.57
N HIS A 348 -3.07 21.37 5.73
CA HIS A 348 -2.42 22.64 5.36
C HIS A 348 -1.12 22.91 6.12
N TRP A 349 -0.90 22.25 7.23
CA TRP A 349 0.35 22.28 7.99
C TRP A 349 1.46 21.45 7.35
N PHE A 350 1.14 20.60 6.40
CA PHE A 350 2.12 19.71 5.77
C PHE A 350 2.98 20.50 4.77
N ASN A 351 4.31 20.42 4.91
CA ASN A 351 5.24 21.09 3.99
C ASN A 351 6.19 20.07 3.35
N SER A 352 5.89 19.65 2.14
CA SER A 352 6.67 18.67 1.37
C SER A 352 8.14 19.09 1.13
N LYS A 353 8.44 20.40 1.18
CA LYS A 353 9.78 20.95 0.97
C LYS A 353 10.58 21.12 2.27
N ALA A 354 9.94 20.98 3.45
CA ALA A 354 10.62 21.12 4.72
C ALA A 354 11.64 19.99 4.91
N ARG A 355 12.66 20.24 5.73
CA ARG A 355 13.59 19.20 6.18
C ARG A 355 12.81 18.11 6.92
N PRO A 356 12.99 16.82 6.58
CA PRO A 356 12.30 15.74 7.26
C PRO A 356 12.73 15.62 8.72
N LEU A 357 11.76 15.38 9.61
CA LEU A 357 11.95 15.34 11.04
C LEU A 357 11.51 13.99 11.63
N PRO A 358 12.23 13.46 12.63
CA PRO A 358 11.72 12.39 13.48
C PRO A 358 10.38 12.78 14.12
N LEU A 359 9.50 11.80 14.39
CA LEU A 359 8.14 12.04 14.86
C LEU A 359 8.06 12.97 16.09
N CYS A 360 8.86 12.71 17.13
CA CYS A 360 8.83 13.56 18.34
C CYS A 360 9.18 15.03 18.04
N SER A 361 10.16 15.26 17.15
CA SER A 361 10.54 16.61 16.72
C SER A 361 9.44 17.27 15.90
N ALA A 362 8.84 16.51 14.98
CA ALA A 362 7.72 16.99 14.17
C ALA A 362 6.51 17.34 15.05
N LEU A 363 6.16 16.51 16.03
CA LEU A 363 5.09 16.78 16.99
C LEU A 363 5.37 18.06 17.82
N LYS A 364 6.63 18.26 18.25
CA LYS A 364 7.03 19.46 18.97
C LYS A 364 6.83 20.71 18.11
N GLN A 365 7.29 20.72 16.86
CA GLN A 365 7.12 21.85 15.95
C GLN A 365 5.65 22.12 15.61
N ARG A 366 4.86 21.03 15.43
CA ARG A 366 3.41 21.17 15.21
C ARG A 366 2.70 21.87 16.37
N ARG A 367 3.07 21.58 17.63
CA ARG A 367 2.53 22.29 18.82
C ARG A 367 2.85 23.78 18.83
N LEU A 368 3.95 24.17 18.17
CA LEU A 368 4.32 25.57 17.97
C LEU A 368 3.60 26.21 16.77
N GLY A 369 2.74 25.47 16.05
CA GLY A 369 2.02 25.94 14.88
C GLY A 369 2.83 25.88 13.59
N GLU A 370 4.03 25.27 13.61
CA GLU A 370 4.89 25.19 12.43
C GLU A 370 4.41 24.12 11.43
N SER A 371 4.72 24.36 10.15
CA SER A 371 4.55 23.38 9.10
C SER A 371 5.72 22.42 9.07
N VAL A 372 5.46 21.11 8.97
CA VAL A 372 6.47 20.06 9.10
C VAL A 372 6.35 18.99 8.02
N ARG A 373 7.44 18.22 7.84
CA ARG A 373 7.50 16.97 7.09
C ARG A 373 8.08 15.88 7.98
N PRO A 374 7.34 14.79 8.28
CA PRO A 374 7.90 13.68 9.05
C PRO A 374 8.84 12.82 8.21
N LEU A 375 9.73 12.06 8.86
CA LEU A 375 10.53 11.01 8.23
C LEU A 375 9.64 9.81 7.90
N GLY A 376 9.30 9.61 6.62
CA GLY A 376 8.49 8.49 6.17
C GLY A 376 9.26 7.20 6.04
N ALA A 377 8.53 6.07 6.15
CA ALA A 377 9.05 4.73 5.95
C ALA A 377 8.83 4.23 4.51
N ALA A 378 7.62 4.41 3.95
CA ALA A 378 7.26 3.96 2.61
C ALA A 378 7.63 4.97 1.52
N SER A 379 7.69 6.25 1.86
CA SER A 379 7.96 7.34 0.91
C SER A 379 8.87 8.40 1.55
N ARG A 380 9.34 9.33 0.71
CA ARG A 380 10.05 10.52 1.22
C ARG A 380 9.15 11.50 1.94
N MET A 381 7.86 11.24 1.99
CA MET A 381 6.89 12.16 2.54
C MET A 381 6.95 13.55 1.89
N ASP A 382 7.25 13.59 0.60
CA ASP A 382 7.11 14.78 -0.24
C ASP A 382 5.69 14.83 -0.85
N LEU A 383 4.71 14.55 0.01
CA LEU A 383 3.30 14.43 -0.34
C LEU A 383 2.73 15.73 -0.88
N GLY A 384 1.76 15.59 -1.75
CA GLY A 384 0.93 16.69 -2.23
C GLY A 384 -0.51 16.20 -2.45
N ALA A 385 -1.44 17.13 -2.35
CA ALA A 385 -2.81 16.87 -2.74
C ALA A 385 -2.85 16.48 -4.23
N GLY A 386 -3.38 15.33 -4.53
CA GLY A 386 -3.42 14.81 -5.90
C GLY A 386 -2.08 14.38 -6.51
N VAL A 387 -0.99 14.35 -5.74
CA VAL A 387 0.35 14.05 -6.25
C VAL A 387 0.98 12.91 -5.48
N SER A 388 1.47 11.89 -6.19
CA SER A 388 2.19 10.77 -5.58
C SER A 388 3.56 11.19 -5.06
N PRO A 389 3.96 10.72 -3.86
CA PRO A 389 5.29 10.98 -3.32
C PRO A 389 6.36 10.22 -4.08
N THR A 390 7.62 10.62 -3.86
CA THR A 390 8.79 9.87 -4.31
C THR A 390 9.31 8.92 -3.22
N ALA A 391 10.15 7.95 -3.64
CA ALA A 391 10.83 7.04 -2.73
C ALA A 391 12.11 6.48 -3.38
N GLN A 392 12.93 5.81 -2.58
CA GLN A 392 14.03 5.01 -3.09
C GLN A 392 13.53 3.62 -3.48
N LEU A 393 13.76 3.24 -4.74
CA LEU A 393 13.54 1.90 -5.24
C LEU A 393 14.88 1.19 -5.40
N ARG A 394 14.97 -0.04 -4.91
CA ARG A 394 16.18 -0.86 -5.05
C ARG A 394 16.13 -1.66 -6.34
N LEU A 395 17.28 -1.80 -6.95
CA LEU A 395 17.48 -2.69 -8.10
C LEU A 395 17.85 -4.09 -7.58
N SER A 396 17.24 -5.11 -8.16
CA SER A 396 17.63 -6.51 -8.00
C SER A 396 18.33 -6.96 -9.28
N ARG A 397 19.56 -7.43 -9.16
CA ARG A 397 20.33 -7.95 -10.30
C ARG A 397 20.68 -9.40 -10.04
N THR A 398 20.44 -10.24 -11.01
CA THR A 398 20.86 -11.63 -11.00
C THR A 398 21.76 -11.85 -12.22
N ALA A 399 22.96 -12.32 -11.98
CA ALA A 399 23.85 -12.72 -13.07
C ALA A 399 23.30 -13.97 -13.78
N ALA A 400 23.61 -14.14 -15.05
CA ALA A 400 23.34 -15.39 -15.74
C ALA A 400 24.01 -16.54 -14.96
N ALA A 401 23.25 -17.61 -14.70
CA ALA A 401 23.85 -18.80 -14.09
C ALA A 401 24.93 -19.32 -15.06
N SER A 402 26.19 -19.36 -14.59
CA SER A 402 27.23 -20.03 -15.35
C SER A 402 26.87 -21.50 -15.46
N LEU A 403 26.43 -21.93 -16.64
CA LEU A 403 26.28 -23.36 -16.90
C LEU A 403 27.64 -24.02 -16.63
N PRO A 404 27.69 -25.15 -15.93
CA PRO A 404 28.91 -25.92 -15.85
C PRO A 404 29.37 -26.20 -17.30
N ARG A 405 30.58 -25.82 -17.63
CA ARG A 405 31.17 -26.16 -18.94
C ARG A 405 31.18 -27.69 -19.05
N PRO A 406 30.72 -28.24 -20.19
CA PRO A 406 30.72 -29.67 -20.42
C PRO A 406 32.09 -30.30 -20.32
#